data_a91d78e9829430ba01458b8db4c313ec
#
_entry.id   a91d78e9829430ba01458b8db4c313ec
#
_cell.length_a   1.000
_cell.length_b   1.000
_cell.length_c   1.000
_cell.angle_alpha   90.00
_cell.angle_beta   90.00
_cell.angle_gamma   90.00
#
_symmetry.space_group_name_H-M   'P 1'
#
loop_
_entity.id
_entity.type
_entity.pdbx_description
1 polymer ?
#
loop_
_entity_poly.entity_id
_entity_poly.type
_entity_poly.pdbx_seq_one_letter_code
_entity_poly.pdbx_strand_id
1 'polypeptide(L)'
;KLVPIMAVFFIGGSLGVIIFHPLKAAGAIAMIVKNAFCPTACITGSVAGTIIFSMVEGLKRGVFSNEAGLGSTVAVHSSCRIKSPELQGTWAMAEVFIDTFVICTLTAVVIIISGTDLTGEDMAVRAYNAALGGAGKYFMSGSLILFALATVAGWFFIGERAWRYLFPRSDMIYRIMAIACGCIGTMWSMELVWGVSDIFNGLMAVPNVIGVLVLWRKEVGMRNEE
;
A
#
# COMPACT_ATOMS: atom_id res chain seq x y z
N LYS A 1 6.27 15.20 9.04
CA LYS A 1 7.23 14.76 10.08
C LYS A 1 6.80 13.48 10.79
N LEU A 2 5.49 13.19 10.91
CA LEU A 2 4.99 11.98 11.58
C LEU A 2 5.32 10.72 10.78
N VAL A 3 5.05 10.72 9.47
CA VAL A 3 5.20 9.55 8.59
C VAL A 3 6.61 8.96 8.58
N PRO A 4 7.71 9.72 8.42
CA PRO A 4 9.05 9.15 8.49
C PRO A 4 9.39 8.51 9.84
N ILE A 5 8.95 9.14 10.95
CA ILE A 5 9.19 8.60 12.30
C ILE A 5 8.46 7.27 12.46
N MET A 6 7.21 7.21 12.03
CA MET A 6 6.37 6.03 12.03
C MET A 6 7.00 4.89 11.19
N ALA A 7 7.46 5.19 9.97
CA ALA A 7 8.11 4.22 9.11
C ALA A 7 9.39 3.66 9.73
N VAL A 8 10.27 4.52 10.27
CA VAL A 8 11.50 4.10 10.96
C VAL A 8 11.20 3.25 12.19
N PHE A 9 10.20 3.64 12.98
CA PHE A 9 9.76 2.88 14.15
C PHE A 9 9.27 1.49 13.75
N PHE A 10 8.42 1.39 12.73
CA PHE A 10 7.89 0.12 12.24
C PHE A 10 8.98 -0.77 11.64
N ILE A 11 9.84 -0.21 10.79
CA ILE A 11 10.97 -0.94 10.19
C ILE A 11 11.91 -1.44 11.28
N GLY A 12 12.26 -0.58 12.25
CA GLY A 12 13.14 -0.93 13.36
C GLY A 12 12.60 -2.07 14.22
N GLY A 13 11.32 -2.03 14.59
CA GLY A 13 10.66 -3.09 15.33
C GLY A 13 10.57 -4.41 14.57
N SER A 14 10.26 -4.35 13.27
CA SER A 14 10.18 -5.53 12.40
C SER A 14 11.57 -6.16 12.19
N LEU A 15 12.61 -5.35 11.97
CA LEU A 15 13.99 -5.81 11.89
C LEU A 15 14.44 -6.44 13.21
N GLY A 16 14.02 -5.88 14.35
CA GLY A 16 14.27 -6.48 15.66
C GLY A 16 13.78 -7.93 15.74
N VAL A 17 12.54 -8.19 15.31
CA VAL A 17 11.99 -9.56 15.25
C VAL A 17 12.85 -10.47 14.37
N ILE A 18 13.26 -10.00 13.21
CA ILE A 18 14.07 -10.77 12.24
C ILE A 18 15.44 -11.09 12.82
N ILE A 19 16.09 -10.14 13.47
CA ILE A 19 17.41 -10.31 14.08
C ILE A 19 17.35 -11.36 15.24
N PHE A 20 16.26 -11.38 15.99
CA PHE A 20 16.08 -12.41 17.04
C PHE A 20 15.75 -13.80 16.49
N HIS A 21 15.32 -13.93 15.23
CA HIS A 21 14.94 -15.20 14.63
C HIS A 21 15.57 -15.41 13.23
N PRO A 22 16.90 -15.35 13.07
CA PRO A 22 17.54 -15.26 11.75
C PRO A 22 17.31 -16.49 10.87
N LEU A 23 17.34 -17.71 11.46
CA LEU A 23 17.10 -18.93 10.69
C LEU A 23 15.65 -19.05 10.19
N LYS A 24 14.67 -18.67 11.02
CA LYS A 24 13.27 -18.63 10.62
C LYS A 24 13.04 -17.57 9.56
N ALA A 25 13.71 -16.42 9.64
CA ALA A 25 13.62 -15.35 8.66
C ALA A 25 14.14 -15.79 7.29
N ALA A 26 15.30 -16.44 7.24
CA ALA A 26 15.83 -17.01 6.00
C ALA A 26 14.87 -18.04 5.38
N GLY A 27 14.27 -18.91 6.21
CA GLY A 27 13.25 -19.87 5.78
C GLY A 27 11.98 -19.17 5.25
N ALA A 28 11.53 -18.10 5.91
CA ALA A 28 10.37 -17.33 5.48
C ALA A 28 10.60 -16.65 4.12
N ILE A 29 11.75 -16.02 3.92
CA ILE A 29 12.11 -15.41 2.62
C ILE A 29 12.18 -16.47 1.54
N ALA A 30 12.84 -17.60 1.78
CA ALA A 30 12.90 -18.70 0.83
C ALA A 30 11.50 -19.24 0.48
N MET A 31 10.59 -19.32 1.46
CA MET A 31 9.20 -19.74 1.27
C MET A 31 8.43 -18.73 0.40
N ILE A 32 8.59 -17.41 0.65
CA ILE A 32 7.97 -16.35 -0.15
C ILE A 32 8.41 -16.48 -1.61
N VAL A 33 9.73 -16.54 -1.87
CA VAL A 33 10.28 -16.65 -3.22
C VAL A 33 9.83 -17.94 -3.90
N LYS A 34 9.94 -19.07 -3.21
CA LYS A 34 9.52 -20.37 -3.75
C LYS A 34 8.04 -20.37 -4.15
N ASN A 35 7.16 -19.85 -3.29
CA ASN A 35 5.72 -19.84 -3.55
C ASN A 35 5.32 -18.82 -4.62
N ALA A 36 6.10 -17.75 -4.82
CA ALA A 36 5.88 -16.81 -5.91
C ALA A 36 6.09 -17.45 -7.29
N PHE A 37 7.07 -18.35 -7.42
CA PHE A 37 7.41 -18.99 -8.69
C PHE A 37 6.90 -20.44 -8.82
N CYS A 38 6.53 -21.09 -7.73
CA CYS A 38 6.00 -22.45 -7.69
C CYS A 38 4.86 -22.54 -6.68
N PRO A 39 3.67 -21.99 -6.97
CA PRO A 39 2.55 -22.06 -6.04
C PRO A 39 2.09 -23.51 -5.88
N THR A 40 2.44 -24.10 -4.76
CA THR A 40 2.09 -25.50 -4.41
C THR A 40 0.58 -25.69 -4.17
N ALA A 41 -0.19 -24.60 -4.07
CA ALA A 41 -1.64 -24.60 -4.03
C ALA A 41 -2.31 -25.16 -5.31
N CYS A 42 -1.52 -25.48 -6.33
CA CYS A 42 -1.96 -26.03 -7.60
C CYS A 42 -2.37 -27.50 -7.55
N ILE A 43 -2.29 -28.20 -6.43
CA ILE A 43 -2.38 -29.68 -6.41
C ILE A 43 -3.83 -30.18 -6.19
N THR A 44 -4.78 -29.35 -5.77
CA THR A 44 -6.12 -29.81 -5.38
C THR A 44 -7.31 -29.26 -6.15
N GLY A 45 -7.10 -28.50 -7.19
CA GLY A 45 -8.20 -28.01 -8.05
C GLY A 45 -7.65 -27.20 -9.20
N SER A 46 -8.27 -27.16 -10.34
CA SER A 46 -7.74 -26.61 -11.60
C SER A 46 -6.56 -25.65 -11.46
N VAL A 47 -5.38 -26.19 -11.71
CA VAL A 47 -4.04 -25.59 -11.46
C VAL A 47 -3.90 -24.15 -11.99
N ALA A 48 -4.41 -23.90 -13.19
CA ALA A 48 -4.34 -22.60 -13.84
C ALA A 48 -5.17 -21.51 -13.10
N GLY A 49 -6.35 -21.86 -12.60
CA GLY A 49 -7.23 -20.90 -11.92
C GLY A 49 -6.65 -20.35 -10.62
N THR A 50 -5.99 -21.20 -9.83
CA THR A 50 -5.41 -20.78 -8.53
C THR A 50 -4.19 -19.90 -8.70
N ILE A 51 -3.33 -20.15 -9.71
CA ILE A 51 -2.17 -19.30 -10.02
C ILE A 51 -2.65 -17.92 -10.46
N ILE A 52 -3.57 -17.86 -11.40
CA ILE A 52 -4.11 -16.60 -11.92
C ILE A 52 -4.78 -15.82 -10.78
N PHE A 53 -5.56 -16.49 -9.94
CA PHE A 53 -6.22 -15.85 -8.79
C PHE A 53 -5.19 -15.24 -7.82
N SER A 54 -4.17 -15.99 -7.41
CA SER A 54 -3.12 -15.50 -6.51
C SER A 54 -2.33 -14.34 -7.10
N MET A 55 -2.02 -14.40 -8.42
CA MET A 55 -1.35 -13.30 -9.12
C MET A 55 -2.24 -12.05 -9.18
N VAL A 56 -3.52 -12.20 -9.50
CA VAL A 56 -4.46 -11.08 -9.58
C VAL A 56 -4.63 -10.43 -8.20
N GLU A 57 -4.83 -11.22 -7.14
CA GLU A 57 -4.95 -10.68 -5.78
C GLU A 57 -3.65 -10.01 -5.31
N GLY A 58 -2.49 -10.60 -5.61
CA GLY A 58 -1.20 -9.99 -5.31
C GLY A 58 -0.99 -8.66 -6.04
N LEU A 59 -1.33 -8.59 -7.32
CA LEU A 59 -1.28 -7.34 -8.11
C LEU A 59 -2.25 -6.28 -7.57
N LYS A 60 -3.49 -6.65 -7.27
CA LYS A 60 -4.47 -5.72 -6.70
C LYS A 60 -3.95 -5.11 -5.39
N ARG A 61 -3.46 -5.95 -4.47
CA ARG A 61 -2.95 -5.48 -3.17
C ARG A 61 -1.67 -4.67 -3.32
N GLY A 62 -0.76 -5.05 -4.24
CA GLY A 62 0.43 -4.27 -4.55
C GLY A 62 0.11 -2.89 -5.10
N VAL A 63 -0.76 -2.79 -6.10
CA VAL A 63 -1.19 -1.50 -6.67
C VAL A 63 -1.93 -0.66 -5.62
N PHE A 64 -2.75 -1.28 -4.77
CA PHE A 64 -3.45 -0.60 -3.70
C PHE A 64 -2.47 0.01 -2.67
N SER A 65 -1.45 -0.75 -2.26
CA SER A 65 -0.49 -0.31 -1.24
C SER A 65 0.39 0.85 -1.72
N ASN A 66 0.98 0.72 -2.90
CA ASN A 66 1.95 1.70 -3.41
C ASN A 66 1.33 2.83 -4.24
N GLU A 67 0.04 2.73 -4.57
CA GLU A 67 -0.69 3.70 -5.39
C GLU A 67 -0.05 4.02 -6.75
N ALA A 68 0.94 3.23 -7.18
CA ALA A 68 1.63 3.45 -8.44
C ALA A 68 0.68 3.26 -9.63
N GLY A 69 0.59 4.26 -10.48
CA GLY A 69 -0.30 4.25 -11.64
C GLY A 69 -1.74 4.68 -11.37
N LEU A 70 -2.12 4.99 -10.13
CA LEU A 70 -3.47 5.49 -9.81
C LEU A 70 -3.61 7.01 -10.03
N GLY A 71 -2.50 7.76 -10.04
CA GLY A 71 -2.49 9.22 -10.18
C GLY A 71 -2.67 9.99 -8.86
N SER A 72 -2.96 9.31 -7.75
CA SER A 72 -3.07 9.89 -6.41
C SER A 72 -1.75 10.52 -5.95
N THR A 73 -0.63 9.83 -6.16
CA THR A 73 0.72 10.31 -5.87
C THR A 73 1.05 11.60 -6.60
N VAL A 74 0.60 11.77 -7.84
CA VAL A 74 0.81 13.00 -8.63
C VAL A 74 0.19 14.21 -7.93
N ALA A 75 -0.99 14.07 -7.33
CA ALA A 75 -1.64 15.16 -6.60
C ALA A 75 -0.85 15.62 -5.38
N VAL A 76 -0.15 14.70 -4.71
CA VAL A 76 0.73 15.00 -3.56
C VAL A 76 2.04 15.60 -4.05
N HIS A 77 2.72 14.93 -4.97
CA HIS A 77 4.03 15.32 -5.48
C HIS A 77 4.02 16.68 -6.21
N SER A 78 2.93 17.00 -6.92
CA SER A 78 2.75 18.31 -7.56
C SER A 78 2.69 19.49 -6.56
N SER A 79 2.43 19.20 -5.29
CA SER A 79 2.39 20.19 -4.21
C SER A 79 3.74 20.39 -3.53
N CYS A 80 4.76 19.63 -3.90
CA CYS A 80 6.10 19.71 -3.33
C CYS A 80 6.85 20.95 -3.85
N ARG A 81 7.77 21.47 -3.03
CA ARG A 81 8.58 22.65 -3.38
C ARG A 81 9.82 22.33 -4.24
N ILE A 82 9.99 21.10 -4.65
CA ILE A 82 11.09 20.65 -5.50
C ILE A 82 10.85 21.17 -6.93
N LYS A 83 11.85 21.82 -7.51
CA LYS A 83 11.75 22.45 -8.84
C LYS A 83 12.05 21.49 -10.00
N SER A 84 12.79 20.38 -9.73
CA SER A 84 13.14 19.39 -10.77
C SER A 84 12.12 18.27 -10.80
N PRO A 85 11.40 18.07 -11.92
CA PRO A 85 10.47 16.96 -12.11
C PRO A 85 11.17 15.59 -12.02
N GLU A 86 12.41 15.46 -12.51
CA GLU A 86 13.19 14.22 -12.49
C GLU A 86 13.52 13.81 -11.05
N LEU A 87 13.97 14.78 -10.24
CA LEU A 87 14.24 14.52 -8.83
C LEU A 87 12.98 14.10 -8.08
N GLN A 88 11.84 14.74 -8.38
CA GLN A 88 10.57 14.38 -7.77
C GLN A 88 10.12 12.98 -8.21
N GLY A 89 10.30 12.61 -9.47
CA GLY A 89 10.04 11.26 -9.97
C GLY A 89 10.90 10.19 -9.28
N THR A 90 12.18 10.51 -9.04
CA THR A 90 13.10 9.62 -8.30
C THR A 90 12.62 9.39 -6.87
N TRP A 91 12.13 10.43 -6.19
CA TRP A 91 11.54 10.28 -4.85
C TRP A 91 10.28 9.42 -4.86
N ALA A 92 9.41 9.59 -5.85
CA ALA A 92 8.21 8.74 -6.00
C ALA A 92 8.58 7.25 -6.20
N MET A 93 9.61 6.96 -7.00
CA MET A 93 10.11 5.58 -7.15
C MET A 93 10.69 5.03 -5.85
N ALA A 94 11.43 5.84 -5.09
CA ALA A 94 11.98 5.44 -3.80
C ALA A 94 10.88 5.14 -2.77
N GLU A 95 9.80 5.92 -2.76
CA GLU A 95 8.63 5.72 -1.91
C GLU A 95 7.97 4.36 -2.19
N VAL A 96 7.67 4.07 -3.46
CA VAL A 96 7.11 2.78 -3.89
C VAL A 96 8.01 1.61 -3.52
N PHE A 97 9.34 1.77 -3.70
CA PHE A 97 10.31 0.76 -3.33
C PHE A 97 10.30 0.48 -1.82
N ILE A 98 10.33 1.52 -0.99
CA ILE A 98 10.33 1.38 0.47
C ILE A 98 9.03 0.72 0.94
N ASP A 99 7.89 1.14 0.43
CA ASP A 99 6.60 0.56 0.80
C ASP A 99 6.55 -0.93 0.44
N THR A 100 6.78 -1.26 -0.81
CA THR A 100 6.55 -2.62 -1.33
C THR A 100 7.67 -3.58 -0.94
N PHE A 101 8.93 -3.20 -1.16
CA PHE A 101 10.06 -4.12 -0.91
C PHE A 101 10.52 -4.14 0.54
N VAL A 102 10.39 -3.04 1.27
CA VAL A 102 10.84 -3.01 2.67
C VAL A 102 9.67 -3.31 3.60
N ILE A 103 8.66 -2.46 3.66
CA ILE A 103 7.59 -2.56 4.66
C ILE A 103 6.75 -3.82 4.47
N CYS A 104 6.26 -4.09 3.26
CA CYS A 104 5.44 -5.27 3.00
C CYS A 104 6.21 -6.58 3.20
N THR A 105 7.49 -6.63 2.76
CA THR A 105 8.32 -7.82 2.94
C THR A 105 8.63 -8.08 4.41
N LEU A 106 8.99 -7.05 5.19
CA LEU A 106 9.22 -7.19 6.63
C LEU A 106 7.97 -7.70 7.34
N THR A 107 6.81 -7.15 7.02
CA THR A 107 5.52 -7.59 7.60
C THR A 107 5.24 -9.05 7.28
N ALA A 108 5.38 -9.44 6.01
CA ALA A 108 5.17 -10.82 5.58
C ALA A 108 6.12 -11.81 6.26
N VAL A 109 7.41 -11.46 6.38
CA VAL A 109 8.41 -12.27 7.05
C VAL A 109 8.07 -12.46 8.53
N VAL A 110 7.66 -11.39 9.24
CA VAL A 110 7.26 -11.50 10.66
C VAL A 110 6.02 -12.38 10.82
N ILE A 111 5.02 -12.25 9.94
CA ILE A 111 3.82 -13.10 9.96
C ILE A 111 4.20 -14.58 9.80
N ILE A 112 5.07 -14.91 8.84
CA ILE A 112 5.50 -16.28 8.60
C ILE A 112 6.34 -16.83 9.76
N ILE A 113 7.28 -16.04 10.30
CA ILE A 113 8.10 -16.42 11.46
C ILE A 113 7.25 -16.76 12.68
N SER A 114 6.16 -16.03 12.88
CA SER A 114 5.28 -16.18 14.04
C SER A 114 4.57 -17.54 14.09
N GLY A 115 4.36 -18.18 12.93
CA GLY A 115 3.63 -19.44 12.82
C GLY A 115 2.15 -19.34 13.25
N THR A 116 1.61 -18.11 13.36
CA THR A 116 0.21 -17.90 13.71
C THR A 116 -0.69 -18.21 12.52
N ASP A 117 -1.97 -18.49 12.81
CA ASP A 117 -2.98 -18.66 11.76
C ASP A 117 -3.06 -17.42 10.87
N LEU A 118 -2.99 -17.65 9.55
CA LEU A 118 -2.96 -16.60 8.51
C LEU A 118 -4.37 -16.09 8.13
N THR A 119 -5.33 -16.23 9.03
CA THR A 119 -6.72 -15.80 8.82
C THR A 119 -7.12 -14.69 9.80
N GLY A 120 -8.05 -13.85 9.37
CA GLY A 120 -8.62 -12.78 10.19
C GLY A 120 -7.91 -11.43 10.08
N GLU A 121 -8.64 -10.39 10.43
CA GLU A 121 -8.23 -8.99 10.32
C GLU A 121 -7.11 -8.61 11.31
N ASP A 122 -7.03 -9.34 12.42
CA ASP A 122 -6.03 -9.14 13.49
C ASP A 122 -4.73 -9.94 13.30
N MET A 123 -4.57 -10.61 12.14
CA MET A 123 -3.44 -11.50 11.84
C MET A 123 -2.08 -10.83 12.14
N ALA A 124 -1.87 -9.60 11.70
CA ALA A 124 -0.62 -8.89 11.93
C ALA A 124 -0.37 -8.62 13.43
N VAL A 125 -1.42 -8.23 14.17
CA VAL A 125 -1.32 -8.00 15.63
C VAL A 125 -0.96 -9.28 16.36
N ARG A 126 -1.59 -10.41 16.00
CA ARG A 126 -1.28 -11.73 16.57
C ARG A 126 0.14 -12.16 16.26
N ALA A 127 0.59 -11.96 15.01
CA ALA A 127 1.93 -12.30 14.58
C ALA A 127 3.01 -11.56 15.36
N TYR A 128 2.89 -10.25 15.49
CA TYR A 128 3.83 -9.44 16.26
C TYR A 128 3.77 -9.76 17.76
N ASN A 129 2.57 -10.05 18.28
CA ASN A 129 2.43 -10.48 19.68
C ASN A 129 3.12 -11.83 19.95
N ALA A 130 3.01 -12.77 19.01
CA ALA A 130 3.70 -14.06 19.12
C ALA A 130 5.23 -13.92 19.01
N ALA A 131 5.71 -12.99 18.16
CA ALA A 131 7.12 -12.78 17.91
C ALA A 131 7.85 -11.97 18.99
N LEU A 132 7.20 -10.95 19.55
CA LEU A 132 7.76 -10.02 20.56
C LEU A 132 7.18 -10.21 21.97
N GLY A 133 6.34 -11.24 22.18
CA GLY A 133 5.60 -11.40 23.43
C GLY A 133 4.56 -10.28 23.61
N GLY A 134 4.08 -10.07 24.83
CA GLY A 134 3.01 -9.11 25.11
C GLY A 134 3.25 -7.67 24.62
N ALA A 135 4.49 -7.25 24.44
CA ALA A 135 4.85 -5.95 23.89
C ALA A 135 4.49 -5.81 22.39
N GLY A 136 4.51 -6.93 21.64
CA GLY A 136 4.21 -6.93 20.20
C GLY A 136 2.81 -6.47 19.86
N LYS A 137 1.82 -6.79 20.70
CA LYS A 137 0.45 -6.30 20.55
C LYS A 137 0.39 -4.77 20.57
N TYR A 138 1.01 -4.15 21.56
CA TYR A 138 1.00 -2.68 21.70
C TYR A 138 1.80 -2.00 20.58
N PHE A 139 2.95 -2.60 20.21
CA PHE A 139 3.75 -2.12 19.09
C PHE A 139 2.95 -2.11 17.78
N MET A 140 2.32 -3.23 17.43
CA MET A 140 1.59 -3.34 16.19
C MET A 140 0.32 -2.51 16.19
N SER A 141 -0.47 -2.53 17.27
CA SER A 141 -1.67 -1.68 17.37
C SER A 141 -1.35 -0.19 17.30
N GLY A 142 -0.27 0.26 17.97
CA GLY A 142 0.19 1.64 17.88
C GLY A 142 0.64 2.02 16.47
N SER A 143 1.38 1.14 15.80
CA SER A 143 1.78 1.33 14.41
C SER A 143 0.57 1.43 13.48
N LEU A 144 -0.42 0.54 13.61
CA LEU A 144 -1.65 0.56 12.81
C LEU A 144 -2.44 1.87 13.00
N ILE A 145 -2.56 2.37 14.22
CA ILE A 145 -3.23 3.66 14.49
C ILE A 145 -2.50 4.80 13.77
N LEU A 146 -1.17 4.83 13.84
CA LEU A 146 -0.38 5.87 13.18
C LEU A 146 -0.48 5.77 11.65
N PHE A 147 -0.42 4.55 11.08
CA PHE A 147 -0.61 4.33 9.65
C PHE A 147 -2.02 4.75 9.20
N ALA A 148 -3.05 4.36 9.94
CA ALA A 148 -4.43 4.73 9.63
C ALA A 148 -4.63 6.26 9.64
N LEU A 149 -4.11 6.95 10.66
CA LEU A 149 -4.17 8.41 10.73
C LEU A 149 -3.45 9.09 9.56
N ALA A 150 -2.26 8.59 9.18
CA ALA A 150 -1.50 9.11 8.06
C ALA A 150 -2.24 8.90 6.73
N THR A 151 -2.81 7.70 6.53
CA THR A 151 -3.56 7.34 5.32
C THR A 151 -4.84 8.18 5.20
N VAL A 152 -5.63 8.29 6.25
CA VAL A 152 -6.85 9.11 6.26
C VAL A 152 -6.53 10.57 5.95
N ALA A 153 -5.48 11.12 6.57
CA ALA A 153 -5.06 12.50 6.30
C ALA A 153 -4.57 12.70 4.87
N GLY A 154 -3.80 11.75 4.33
CA GLY A 154 -3.31 11.77 2.94
C GLY A 154 -4.44 11.72 1.93
N TRP A 155 -5.34 10.75 2.06
CA TRP A 155 -6.49 10.61 1.15
C TRP A 155 -7.47 11.76 1.26
N PHE A 156 -7.68 12.29 2.46
CA PHE A 156 -8.47 13.50 2.64
C PHE A 156 -7.88 14.68 1.86
N PHE A 157 -6.57 14.87 1.94
CA PHE A 157 -5.86 15.93 1.19
C PHE A 157 -5.98 15.75 -0.33
N ILE A 158 -5.77 14.53 -0.84
CA ILE A 158 -5.88 14.21 -2.28
C ILE A 158 -7.30 14.50 -2.76
N GLY A 159 -8.30 14.01 -2.05
CA GLY A 159 -9.70 14.21 -2.41
C GLY A 159 -10.14 15.69 -2.33
N GLU A 160 -9.67 16.44 -1.33
CA GLU A 160 -9.94 17.88 -1.22
C GLU A 160 -9.35 18.63 -2.43
N ARG A 161 -8.17 18.26 -2.91
CA ARG A 161 -7.54 18.84 -4.10
C ARG A 161 -8.35 18.53 -5.36
N ALA A 162 -8.75 17.29 -5.56
CA ALA A 162 -9.57 16.87 -6.69
C ALA A 162 -10.94 17.58 -6.66
N TRP A 163 -11.56 17.67 -5.50
CA TRP A 163 -12.83 18.34 -5.31
C TRP A 163 -12.77 19.83 -5.66
N ARG A 164 -11.76 20.55 -5.18
CA ARG A 164 -11.56 21.97 -5.49
C ARG A 164 -11.34 22.25 -6.96
N TYR A 165 -10.72 21.31 -7.66
CA TYR A 165 -10.55 21.43 -9.11
C TYR A 165 -11.89 21.37 -9.83
N LEU A 166 -12.79 20.48 -9.41
CA LEU A 166 -14.11 20.30 -10.03
C LEU A 166 -15.14 21.32 -9.54
N PHE A 167 -15.13 21.64 -8.25
CA PHE A 167 -16.13 22.46 -7.57
C PHE A 167 -15.48 23.56 -6.72
N PRO A 168 -14.96 24.62 -7.34
CA PRO A 168 -14.40 25.76 -6.62
C PRO A 168 -15.44 26.37 -5.66
N ARG A 169 -15.07 26.65 -4.40
CA ARG A 169 -15.91 27.25 -3.36
C ARG A 169 -16.84 26.31 -2.58
N SER A 170 -16.70 24.99 -2.71
CA SER A 170 -17.58 24.04 -2.00
C SER A 170 -16.82 23.09 -1.05
N ASP A 171 -15.72 23.55 -0.46
CA ASP A 171 -14.86 22.74 0.42
C ASP A 171 -15.61 22.12 1.61
N MET A 172 -16.59 22.84 2.17
CA MET A 172 -17.38 22.37 3.30
C MET A 172 -18.21 21.14 2.95
N ILE A 173 -18.75 21.10 1.72
CA ILE A 173 -19.52 19.95 1.23
C ILE A 173 -18.62 18.72 1.17
N TYR A 174 -17.41 18.85 0.60
CA TYR A 174 -16.45 17.76 0.56
C TYR A 174 -16.12 17.23 1.95
N ARG A 175 -15.84 18.12 2.92
CA ARG A 175 -15.50 17.72 4.29
C ARG A 175 -16.62 16.93 4.96
N ILE A 176 -17.86 17.39 4.81
CA ILE A 176 -19.04 16.67 5.35
C ILE A 176 -19.19 15.32 4.68
N MET A 177 -19.08 15.24 3.35
CA MET A 177 -19.16 13.99 2.60
C MET A 177 -18.04 13.02 3.01
N ALA A 178 -16.79 13.48 3.13
CA ALA A 178 -15.66 12.63 3.51
C ALA A 178 -15.85 12.03 4.91
N ILE A 179 -16.31 12.83 5.88
CA ILE A 179 -16.60 12.35 7.22
C ILE A 179 -17.76 11.35 7.20
N ALA A 180 -18.84 11.65 6.49
CA ALA A 180 -20.00 10.76 6.37
C ALA A 180 -19.62 9.43 5.72
N CYS A 181 -18.85 9.45 4.62
CA CYS A 181 -18.35 8.23 3.97
C CYS A 181 -17.43 7.43 4.90
N GLY A 182 -16.56 8.09 5.66
CA GLY A 182 -15.73 7.43 6.66
C GLY A 182 -16.57 6.72 7.72
N CYS A 183 -17.57 7.39 8.28
CA CYS A 183 -18.48 6.78 9.27
C CYS A 183 -19.29 5.61 8.68
N ILE A 184 -19.80 5.74 7.46
CA ILE A 184 -20.54 4.67 6.79
C ILE A 184 -19.61 3.47 6.51
N GLY A 185 -18.37 3.73 6.07
CA GLY A 185 -17.39 2.68 5.80
C GLY A 185 -17.04 1.82 7.01
N THR A 186 -17.07 2.38 8.22
CA THR A 186 -16.86 1.59 9.45
C THR A 186 -18.01 0.64 9.79
N MET A 187 -19.17 0.83 9.18
CA MET A 187 -20.35 -0.04 9.37
C MET A 187 -20.43 -1.17 8.35
N TRP A 188 -19.61 -1.12 7.30
CA TRP A 188 -19.61 -2.14 6.25
C TRP A 188 -18.67 -3.31 6.60
N SER A 189 -18.95 -4.48 5.99
CA SER A 189 -18.02 -5.60 6.08
C SER A 189 -16.71 -5.30 5.34
N MET A 190 -15.62 -5.87 5.80
CA MET A 190 -14.29 -5.69 5.18
C MET A 190 -14.29 -6.09 3.70
N GLU A 191 -15.01 -7.17 3.36
CA GLU A 191 -15.14 -7.65 1.98
C GLU A 191 -15.78 -6.59 1.06
N LEU A 192 -16.85 -5.95 1.53
CA LEU A 192 -17.52 -4.89 0.78
C LEU A 192 -16.62 -3.67 0.60
N VAL A 193 -15.93 -3.25 1.67
CA VAL A 193 -15.00 -2.12 1.61
C VAL A 193 -13.88 -2.38 0.60
N TRP A 194 -13.28 -3.57 0.60
CA TRP A 194 -12.26 -3.95 -0.37
C TRP A 194 -12.82 -3.99 -1.80
N GLY A 195 -14.00 -4.56 -2.01
CA GLY A 195 -14.62 -4.61 -3.34
C GLY A 195 -14.89 -3.22 -3.92
N VAL A 196 -15.43 -2.32 -3.12
CA VAL A 196 -15.66 -0.92 -3.53
C VAL A 196 -14.34 -0.20 -3.82
N SER A 197 -13.33 -0.37 -2.96
CA SER A 197 -12.00 0.22 -3.16
C SER A 197 -11.33 -0.27 -4.44
N ASP A 198 -11.40 -1.55 -4.76
CA ASP A 198 -10.84 -2.14 -5.97
C ASP A 198 -11.47 -1.54 -7.25
N ILE A 199 -12.79 -1.31 -7.23
CA ILE A 199 -13.50 -0.67 -8.35
C ILE A 199 -13.01 0.77 -8.55
N PHE A 200 -12.95 1.57 -7.50
CA PHE A 200 -12.51 2.95 -7.60
C PHE A 200 -11.04 3.07 -8.00
N ASN A 201 -10.16 2.20 -7.50
CA ASN A 201 -8.76 2.13 -7.92
C ASN A 201 -8.64 1.81 -9.42
N GLY A 202 -9.43 0.85 -9.93
CA GLY A 202 -9.49 0.57 -11.35
C GLY A 202 -9.95 1.78 -12.18
N LEU A 203 -10.98 2.49 -11.71
CA LEU A 203 -11.47 3.70 -12.36
C LEU A 203 -10.44 4.85 -12.34
N MET A 204 -9.59 4.94 -11.32
CA MET A 204 -8.52 5.93 -11.25
C MET A 204 -7.33 5.55 -12.14
N ALA A 205 -6.98 4.28 -12.21
CA ALA A 205 -5.84 3.79 -12.98
C ALA A 205 -5.99 4.04 -14.49
N VAL A 206 -7.18 3.78 -15.05
CA VAL A 206 -7.41 3.88 -16.50
C VAL A 206 -7.09 5.28 -17.05
N PRO A 207 -7.71 6.38 -16.56
CA PRO A 207 -7.42 7.72 -17.09
C PRO A 207 -5.97 8.14 -16.81
N ASN A 208 -5.40 7.75 -15.67
CA ASN A 208 -4.02 8.10 -15.34
C ASN A 208 -3.03 7.42 -16.30
N VAL A 209 -3.17 6.14 -16.57
CA VAL A 209 -2.30 5.40 -17.52
C VAL A 209 -2.38 6.00 -18.92
N ILE A 210 -3.60 6.34 -19.38
CA ILE A 210 -3.79 7.02 -20.68
C ILE A 210 -3.07 8.38 -20.68
N GLY A 211 -3.22 9.17 -19.62
CA GLY A 211 -2.57 10.46 -19.46
C GLY A 211 -1.04 10.36 -19.50
N VAL A 212 -0.48 9.41 -18.75
CA VAL A 212 0.97 9.16 -18.72
C VAL A 212 1.50 8.74 -20.10
N LEU A 213 0.80 7.85 -20.81
CA LEU A 213 1.21 7.42 -22.17
C LEU A 213 1.19 8.57 -23.18
N VAL A 214 0.19 9.44 -23.09
CA VAL A 214 0.10 10.63 -23.97
C VAL A 214 1.23 11.62 -23.68
N LEU A 215 1.48 11.90 -22.39
CA LEU A 215 2.55 12.80 -21.97
C LEU A 215 3.92 12.26 -22.32
N TRP A 216 4.15 10.96 -22.13
CA TRP A 216 5.40 10.30 -22.49
C TRP A 216 5.70 10.41 -23.99
N ARG A 217 4.70 10.17 -24.85
CA ARG A 217 4.86 10.34 -26.30
C ARG A 217 5.24 11.76 -26.68
N LYS A 218 4.66 12.75 -26.03
CA LYS A 218 4.97 14.16 -26.27
C LYS A 218 6.41 14.50 -25.86
N GLU A 219 6.84 14.03 -24.70
CA GLU A 219 8.20 14.24 -24.18
C GLU A 219 9.27 13.60 -25.08
N VAL A 220 9.05 12.36 -25.51
CA VAL A 220 9.97 11.64 -26.42
C VAL A 220 9.99 12.31 -27.79
N GLY A 221 8.86 12.82 -28.29
CA GLY A 221 8.79 13.59 -29.53
C GLY A 221 9.67 14.85 -29.47
N MET A 222 9.56 15.63 -28.42
CA MET A 222 10.37 16.85 -28.24
C MET A 222 11.87 16.56 -28.12
N ARG A 223 12.29 15.48 -27.48
CA ARG A 223 13.72 15.09 -27.40
C ARG A 223 14.32 14.63 -28.73
N ASN A 224 13.50 14.18 -29.66
CA ASN A 224 13.98 13.77 -30.98
C ASN A 224 14.08 14.94 -31.96
N GLU A 225 13.59 16.12 -31.61
CA GLU A 225 13.64 17.34 -32.39
C GLU A 225 14.79 18.29 -31.94
N GLU A 226 15.44 18.02 -30.80
CA GLU A 226 16.67 18.66 -30.32
C GLU A 226 17.93 17.91 -30.77
#